data_ab317724d75457e0f749daf00ec35865
#
_entry.id   ab317724d75457e0f749daf00ec35865
#
_cell.length_a   1.000
_cell.length_b   1.000
_cell.length_c   1.000
_cell.angle_alpha   90.00
_cell.angle_beta   90.00
_cell.angle_gamma   90.00
#
_symmetry.space_group_name_H-M   'P 1'
#
loop_
_entity.id
_entity.type
_entity.pdbx_description
1 polymer ?
#
loop_
_entity_poly.entity_id
_entity_poly.type
_entity_poly.pdbx_seq_one_letter_code
_entity_poly.pdbx_strand_id
1 'polypeptide(L)'
;MSSPFVKLFSKLPTTVLSMRTVPVAVLLLSGLASASANAQAPAPAPTTAPIATRPATDAAAAPVDASAPSLNGSPKDLPNVELTGQILFQVLAAEISLQRDQLAPAYQTYLALTRDTHDPRMAERAAQIALQAQSPSDALVAARLWYQYAPDSERAEQLTASMLVLNGNLSEAQPILERELASIPDAKRGGAIISLQQLVSQGPDRIGDLQLLQTLLKNDMQRPEALVAIARQQLLTSDPHGAQISLEQALKLKPDDEQAALMLAQLGSGNRADTIANLNAFLDKNPNARAVRLALAQLYLQDNQLDAARTQFDAMHKLNSADPMPLLALAMLDIQQDHFEPAKRNLVQYAQMLEKQGDADPGQAYLYLADLAADQNNDREAQDWLAKISPDSPQYLPGQVTRAQLLAKVNQLGDARALLASLNPVNPNDQLLVMHTDASLLFDARQYPEAQSRYAQVNEQFPNVPSVLYDYAMACEKTHQYDLMETLLRQLIKLDPGNANAYNALGYSLADRDQNLDEADKLIEKASTLDPADAFIMDSLGWVKFREGDKQAALTLLRRAYGLKPNAEIGAHLGEVLWTLGQQDEAKQTWRAAFKLEKDNDTLIETIKRLQVGNL
;
A
#
# COMPACT_ATOMS: atom_id res chain seq x y z
N MET A 1 -10.98 33.29 23.21
CA MET A 1 -11.11 33.05 21.77
C MET A 1 -10.70 31.62 21.48
N SER A 2 -11.64 30.68 21.51
CA SER A 2 -11.39 29.31 21.10
C SER A 2 -11.89 29.14 19.67
N SER A 3 -10.97 29.20 18.69
CA SER A 3 -11.29 28.93 17.30
C SER A 3 -11.74 27.47 17.14
N PRO A 4 -12.85 27.16 16.45
CA PRO A 4 -13.30 25.79 16.19
C PRO A 4 -12.33 25.01 15.31
N PHE A 5 -11.38 25.72 14.69
CA PHE A 5 -10.28 25.12 13.94
C PHE A 5 -9.46 24.13 14.75
N VAL A 6 -9.44 24.26 16.08
CA VAL A 6 -8.67 23.38 16.97
C VAL A 6 -9.30 22.00 17.15
N LYS A 7 -10.63 21.87 17.13
CA LYS A 7 -11.28 20.55 17.26
C LYS A 7 -11.26 19.71 15.97
N LEU A 8 -10.93 20.31 14.82
CA LEU A 8 -10.84 19.57 13.56
C LEU A 8 -9.48 18.91 13.36
N PHE A 9 -8.43 19.37 14.06
CA PHE A 9 -7.04 18.93 13.86
C PHE A 9 -6.33 18.45 15.11
N SER A 10 -6.99 18.34 16.26
CA SER A 10 -6.51 17.48 17.35
C SER A 10 -6.53 15.99 17.00
N LYS A 11 -6.99 15.67 15.81
CA LYS A 11 -6.68 14.43 15.10
C LYS A 11 -5.52 14.72 14.17
N LEU A 12 -4.28 14.82 14.71
CA LEU A 12 -3.13 14.37 13.97
C LEU A 12 -3.51 13.05 13.26
N PRO A 13 -2.92 12.76 12.10
CA PRO A 13 -2.77 11.37 11.71
C PRO A 13 -1.84 10.72 12.75
N THR A 14 -2.32 10.55 13.98
CA THR A 14 -1.99 9.36 14.68
C THR A 14 -2.32 8.31 13.66
N THR A 15 -1.36 7.49 13.29
CA THR A 15 -1.51 6.29 12.50
C THR A 15 -2.51 5.28 13.12
N VAL A 16 -3.23 5.67 14.13
CA VAL A 16 -4.52 5.16 14.55
C VAL A 16 -5.54 5.86 13.66
N LEU A 17 -5.60 5.42 12.39
CA LEU A 17 -6.76 5.71 11.55
C LEU A 17 -7.98 5.33 12.37
N SER A 18 -8.87 6.30 12.66
CA SER A 18 -10.17 5.96 13.21
C SER A 18 -10.74 4.87 12.30
N MET A 19 -11.01 3.69 12.86
CA MET A 19 -11.48 2.51 12.11
C MET A 19 -12.67 2.82 11.21
N ARG A 20 -13.40 3.91 11.48
CA ARG A 20 -14.55 4.40 10.70
C ARG A 20 -14.18 5.04 9.37
N THR A 21 -12.93 5.44 9.16
CA THR A 21 -12.52 6.19 7.95
C THR A 21 -11.81 5.35 6.91
N VAL A 22 -11.40 4.11 7.23
CA VAL A 22 -10.77 3.21 6.27
C VAL A 22 -11.75 2.12 5.88
N PRO A 23 -12.07 1.96 4.58
CA PRO A 23 -12.87 0.83 4.11
C PRO A 23 -12.19 -0.48 4.55
N VAL A 24 -12.96 -1.39 5.16
CA VAL A 24 -12.49 -2.73 5.59
C VAL A 24 -11.72 -3.44 4.46
N ALA A 25 -12.13 -3.22 3.21
CA ALA A 25 -11.45 -3.74 2.03
C ALA A 25 -9.97 -3.32 1.93
N VAL A 26 -9.60 -2.10 2.35
CA VAL A 26 -8.22 -1.59 2.27
C VAL A 26 -7.36 -2.20 3.38
N LEU A 27 -7.89 -2.31 4.60
CA LEU A 27 -7.17 -2.91 5.74
C LEU A 27 -6.93 -4.42 5.53
N LEU A 28 -7.91 -5.16 5.00
CA LEU A 28 -7.79 -6.59 4.74
C LEU A 28 -6.92 -6.88 3.50
N LEU A 29 -6.88 -6.00 2.49
CA LEU A 29 -6.01 -6.15 1.33
C LEU A 29 -4.53 -5.95 1.68
N SER A 30 -4.20 -5.00 2.56
CA SER A 30 -2.80 -4.75 2.96
C SER A 30 -2.25 -5.80 3.94
N GLY A 31 -3.09 -6.32 4.85
CA GLY A 31 -2.68 -7.34 5.83
C GLY A 31 -2.60 -8.76 5.23
N LEU A 32 -3.43 -9.07 4.23
CA LEU A 32 -3.48 -10.39 3.60
C LEU A 32 -2.48 -10.54 2.44
N ALA A 33 -2.06 -9.45 1.79
CA ALA A 33 -1.02 -9.47 0.76
C ALA A 33 0.35 -9.86 1.32
N SER A 34 0.66 -9.52 2.58
CA SER A 34 1.90 -9.93 3.24
C SER A 34 1.92 -11.41 3.65
N ALA A 35 0.77 -12.04 3.89
CA ALA A 35 0.70 -13.46 4.23
C ALA A 35 0.76 -14.39 3.01
N SER A 36 0.33 -13.92 1.82
CA SER A 36 0.40 -14.70 0.58
C SER A 36 1.76 -14.59 -0.14
N ALA A 37 2.54 -13.53 0.13
CA ALA A 37 3.88 -13.34 -0.44
C ALA A 37 4.94 -14.30 0.14
N ASN A 38 4.71 -14.91 1.31
CA ASN A 38 5.64 -15.87 1.93
C ASN A 38 5.51 -17.31 1.43
N ALA A 39 4.56 -17.61 0.55
CA ALA A 39 4.33 -18.98 0.09
C ALA A 39 5.08 -19.37 -1.20
N GLN A 40 5.66 -18.43 -1.95
CA GLN A 40 6.45 -18.72 -3.17
C GLN A 40 7.36 -17.55 -3.54
N ALA A 41 8.39 -17.28 -2.72
CA ALA A 41 9.55 -16.54 -3.19
C ALA A 41 10.61 -17.54 -3.66
N PRO A 42 11.18 -17.41 -4.87
CA PRO A 42 12.39 -18.13 -5.21
C PRO A 42 13.52 -17.64 -4.27
N ALA A 43 14.36 -18.58 -3.81
CA ALA A 43 15.47 -18.30 -2.92
C ALA A 43 16.32 -17.13 -3.44
N PRO A 44 16.71 -16.16 -2.59
CA PRO A 44 17.54 -15.05 -3.01
C PRO A 44 18.92 -15.59 -3.42
N ALA A 45 19.43 -15.09 -4.52
CA ALA A 45 20.81 -15.28 -4.94
C ALA A 45 21.76 -14.82 -3.82
N PRO A 46 22.89 -15.52 -3.58
CA PRO A 46 23.78 -15.19 -2.48
C PRO A 46 24.37 -13.79 -2.67
N THR A 47 24.08 -12.89 -1.73
CA THR A 47 24.72 -11.60 -1.59
C THR A 47 26.17 -11.80 -1.21
N THR A 48 27.09 -11.30 -2.03
CA THR A 48 28.52 -11.24 -1.74
C THR A 48 28.78 -10.26 -0.58
N ALA A 49 29.20 -10.80 0.56
CA ALA A 49 29.77 -10.00 1.66
C ALA A 49 31.23 -9.63 1.33
N PRO A 50 31.75 -8.48 1.83
CA PRO A 50 33.12 -8.06 1.53
C PRO A 50 34.15 -8.94 2.22
N ILE A 51 35.20 -9.29 1.48
CA ILE A 51 36.32 -10.14 1.90
C ILE A 51 37.18 -9.38 2.91
N ALA A 52 37.23 -9.88 4.14
CA ALA A 52 38.24 -9.51 5.12
C ALA A 52 39.52 -10.32 4.88
N THR A 53 40.60 -9.63 4.67
CA THR A 53 41.95 -10.20 4.52
C THR A 53 42.42 -10.90 5.79
N ARG A 54 42.82 -12.17 5.70
CA ARG A 54 43.55 -12.92 6.72
C ARG A 54 44.80 -13.56 6.11
N PRO A 55 45.94 -13.60 6.82
CA PRO A 55 47.22 -14.02 6.26
C PRO A 55 47.35 -15.54 6.08
N ALA A 56 48.19 -15.91 5.12
CA ALA A 56 48.48 -17.25 4.71
C ALA A 56 49.11 -18.08 5.84
N THR A 57 48.58 -19.28 6.06
CA THR A 57 49.36 -20.40 6.62
C THR A 57 49.09 -21.65 5.78
N ASP A 58 50.18 -22.33 5.45
CA ASP A 58 50.22 -23.56 4.68
C ASP A 58 49.29 -24.66 5.21
N ALA A 59 48.47 -25.25 4.32
CA ALA A 59 47.90 -26.58 4.52
C ALA A 59 47.67 -27.23 3.15
N ALA A 60 48.13 -28.49 3.09
CA ALA A 60 48.25 -29.37 1.96
C ALA A 60 47.00 -29.50 1.08
N ALA A 61 47.21 -29.58 -0.22
CA ALA A 61 46.23 -29.83 -1.26
C ALA A 61 45.48 -31.16 -1.05
N ALA A 62 44.15 -31.07 -0.89
CA ALA A 62 43.23 -32.17 -1.14
C ALA A 62 42.85 -32.19 -2.64
N PRO A 63 42.63 -33.35 -3.25
CA PRO A 63 42.39 -33.43 -4.68
C PRO A 63 41.02 -32.81 -5.02
N VAL A 64 41.05 -31.90 -5.97
CA VAL A 64 39.84 -31.29 -6.58
C VAL A 64 39.13 -32.38 -7.38
N ASP A 65 37.94 -32.74 -6.94
CA ASP A 65 37.03 -33.63 -7.68
C ASP A 65 36.55 -32.87 -8.95
N ALA A 66 37.23 -33.16 -10.05
CA ALA A 66 36.90 -32.60 -11.38
C ALA A 66 35.78 -33.43 -12.01
N SER A 67 34.56 -33.37 -11.46
CA SER A 67 33.38 -33.78 -12.20
C SER A 67 32.89 -32.60 -13.08
N ALA A 68 33.58 -32.44 -14.21
CA ALA A 68 33.03 -31.68 -15.34
C ALA A 68 31.70 -32.34 -15.76
N PRO A 69 30.59 -31.55 -16.02
CA PRO A 69 29.35 -32.14 -16.49
C PRO A 69 29.64 -32.90 -17.80
N SER A 70 29.37 -34.20 -17.81
CA SER A 70 29.55 -35.05 -18.97
C SER A 70 28.73 -34.49 -20.14
N LEU A 71 29.41 -34.15 -21.22
CA LEU A 71 28.81 -33.86 -22.53
C LEU A 71 28.10 -35.14 -23.00
N ASN A 72 26.76 -35.12 -23.03
CA ASN A 72 25.94 -36.19 -23.60
C ASN A 72 25.94 -36.05 -25.15
N GLY A 73 27.05 -36.27 -25.75
CA GLY A 73 27.22 -36.52 -27.20
C GLY A 73 28.14 -37.69 -27.36
N SER A 74 27.76 -38.64 -28.22
CA SER A 74 28.67 -39.78 -28.55
C SER A 74 29.94 -39.20 -29.14
N PRO A 75 31.15 -39.68 -28.76
CA PRO A 75 32.41 -39.21 -29.38
C PRO A 75 32.48 -39.35 -30.90
N LYS A 76 31.55 -40.09 -31.49
CA LYS A 76 31.46 -40.33 -32.95
C LYS A 76 30.90 -39.14 -33.77
N ASP A 77 30.22 -38.20 -33.10
CA ASP A 77 29.49 -37.11 -33.79
C ASP A 77 30.24 -35.77 -33.70
N LEU A 78 31.42 -35.74 -33.10
CA LEU A 78 32.23 -34.54 -33.01
C LEU A 78 33.12 -34.37 -34.27
N PRO A 79 33.29 -33.17 -34.79
CA PRO A 79 34.18 -32.91 -35.91
C PRO A 79 35.63 -33.25 -35.52
N ASN A 80 36.35 -33.93 -36.43
CA ASN A 80 37.76 -34.22 -36.25
C ASN A 80 38.60 -33.01 -36.61
N VAL A 81 38.79 -32.08 -35.67
CA VAL A 81 39.55 -30.85 -35.85
C VAL A 81 40.94 -31.00 -35.24
N GLU A 82 41.97 -30.74 -36.06
CA GLU A 82 43.35 -30.70 -35.57
C GLU A 82 43.56 -29.54 -34.60
N LEU A 83 44.02 -29.83 -33.37
CA LEU A 83 44.32 -28.82 -32.37
C LEU A 83 45.59 -28.05 -32.78
N THR A 84 45.42 -26.95 -33.49
CA THR A 84 46.53 -26.08 -33.85
C THR A 84 46.91 -25.18 -32.68
N GLY A 85 48.17 -24.68 -32.67
CA GLY A 85 48.60 -23.68 -31.67
C GLY A 85 47.71 -22.41 -31.66
N GLN A 86 47.11 -22.07 -32.81
CA GLN A 86 46.20 -20.94 -32.95
C GLN A 86 44.87 -21.18 -32.24
N ILE A 87 44.25 -22.34 -32.44
CA ILE A 87 43.00 -22.72 -31.74
C ILE A 87 43.21 -22.74 -30.24
N LEU A 88 44.30 -23.37 -29.78
CA LEU A 88 44.63 -23.41 -28.34
C LEU A 88 44.81 -22.00 -27.79
N PHE A 89 45.55 -21.12 -28.45
CA PHE A 89 45.72 -19.74 -28.02
C PHE A 89 44.39 -18.98 -27.94
N GLN A 90 43.51 -19.13 -28.93
CA GLN A 90 42.19 -18.47 -28.93
C GLN A 90 41.31 -18.96 -27.78
N VAL A 91 41.25 -20.27 -27.49
CA VAL A 91 40.48 -20.82 -26.37
C VAL A 91 41.02 -20.27 -25.04
N LEU A 92 42.36 -20.32 -24.84
CA LEU A 92 42.97 -19.79 -23.61
C LEU A 92 42.73 -18.29 -23.45
N ALA A 93 42.84 -17.51 -24.53
CA ALA A 93 42.57 -16.07 -24.49
C ALA A 93 41.10 -15.77 -24.14
N ALA A 94 40.16 -16.54 -24.67
CA ALA A 94 38.74 -16.41 -24.35
C ALA A 94 38.46 -16.77 -22.88
N GLU A 95 39.03 -17.84 -22.35
CA GLU A 95 38.85 -18.22 -20.94
C GLU A 95 39.50 -17.19 -19.97
N ILE A 96 40.67 -16.63 -20.32
CA ILE A 96 41.28 -15.54 -19.56
C ILE A 96 40.38 -14.28 -19.59
N SER A 97 39.74 -13.98 -20.75
CA SER A 97 38.80 -12.88 -20.84
C SER A 97 37.58 -13.09 -19.95
N LEU A 98 37.07 -14.32 -19.86
CA LEU A 98 35.97 -14.66 -18.94
C LEU A 98 36.37 -14.49 -17.47
N GLN A 99 37.57 -14.93 -17.08
CA GLN A 99 38.07 -14.73 -15.71
C GLN A 99 38.21 -13.23 -15.35
N ARG A 100 38.34 -12.36 -16.35
CA ARG A 100 38.39 -10.90 -16.20
C ARG A 100 37.05 -10.21 -16.40
N ASP A 101 35.96 -10.97 -16.43
CA ASP A 101 34.60 -10.50 -16.68
C ASP A 101 34.43 -9.75 -18.04
N GLN A 102 35.29 -10.10 -19.01
CA GLN A 102 35.25 -9.55 -20.38
C GLN A 102 34.41 -10.49 -21.27
N LEU A 103 33.07 -10.45 -21.09
CA LEU A 103 32.16 -11.40 -21.74
C LEU A 103 32.12 -11.22 -23.27
N ALA A 104 32.10 -9.97 -23.78
CA ALA A 104 31.98 -9.72 -25.22
C ALA A 104 33.18 -10.21 -26.05
N PRO A 105 34.47 -9.97 -25.68
CA PRO A 105 35.61 -10.57 -26.40
C PRO A 105 35.60 -12.10 -26.34
N ALA A 106 35.25 -12.70 -25.20
CA ALA A 106 35.18 -14.14 -25.05
C ALA A 106 34.10 -14.75 -25.97
N TYR A 107 32.90 -14.16 -26.00
CA TYR A 107 31.83 -14.55 -26.89
C TYR A 107 32.24 -14.51 -28.35
N GLN A 108 32.81 -13.40 -28.84
CA GLN A 108 33.26 -13.25 -30.22
C GLN A 108 34.31 -14.29 -30.60
N THR A 109 35.24 -14.58 -29.68
CA THR A 109 36.27 -15.60 -29.93
C THR A 109 35.66 -16.99 -30.04
N TYR A 110 34.75 -17.38 -29.13
CA TYR A 110 34.10 -18.69 -29.22
C TYR A 110 33.17 -18.79 -30.44
N LEU A 111 32.51 -17.70 -30.84
CA LEU A 111 31.67 -17.66 -32.03
C LEU A 111 32.52 -17.81 -33.32
N ALA A 112 33.70 -17.20 -33.39
CA ALA A 112 34.66 -17.39 -34.47
C ALA A 112 35.15 -18.84 -34.54
N LEU A 113 35.59 -19.38 -33.41
CA LEU A 113 35.98 -20.79 -33.30
C LEU A 113 34.86 -21.76 -33.75
N THR A 114 33.61 -21.48 -33.38
CA THR A 114 32.45 -22.25 -33.83
C THR A 114 32.34 -22.29 -35.35
N ARG A 115 32.50 -21.15 -36.02
CA ARG A 115 32.42 -21.03 -37.49
C ARG A 115 33.57 -21.74 -38.18
N ASP A 116 34.76 -21.65 -37.61
CA ASP A 116 35.97 -22.22 -38.20
C ASP A 116 36.06 -23.75 -38.03
N THR A 117 35.63 -24.22 -36.86
CA THR A 117 35.77 -25.64 -36.48
C THR A 117 34.50 -26.48 -36.70
N HIS A 118 33.34 -25.85 -36.79
CA HIS A 118 32.01 -26.51 -36.79
C HIS A 118 31.80 -27.39 -35.55
N ASP A 119 32.53 -27.14 -34.47
CA ASP A 119 32.44 -27.89 -33.24
C ASP A 119 31.28 -27.37 -32.36
N PRO A 120 30.25 -28.19 -32.07
CA PRO A 120 29.10 -27.79 -31.28
C PRO A 120 29.47 -27.37 -29.86
N ARG A 121 30.60 -27.83 -29.32
CA ARG A 121 31.05 -27.42 -27.96
C ARG A 121 31.47 -25.95 -27.93
N MET A 122 32.05 -25.43 -29.00
CA MET A 122 32.37 -24.01 -29.13
C MET A 122 31.11 -23.17 -29.19
N ALA A 123 30.09 -23.64 -29.91
CA ALA A 123 28.79 -22.99 -30.01
C ALA A 123 28.04 -23.00 -28.67
N GLU A 124 28.05 -24.12 -27.95
CA GLU A 124 27.49 -24.24 -26.59
C GLU A 124 28.14 -23.21 -25.65
N ARG A 125 29.49 -23.14 -25.69
CA ARG A 125 30.24 -22.20 -24.83
C ARG A 125 29.91 -20.74 -25.18
N ALA A 126 29.84 -20.39 -26.46
CA ALA A 126 29.43 -19.08 -26.93
C ALA A 126 28.01 -18.73 -26.44
N ALA A 127 27.06 -19.68 -26.52
CA ALA A 127 25.71 -19.48 -26.03
C ALA A 127 25.65 -19.24 -24.52
N GLN A 128 26.41 -20.01 -23.73
CA GLN A 128 26.52 -19.82 -22.29
C GLN A 128 27.05 -18.42 -21.93
N ILE A 129 28.08 -17.95 -22.63
CA ILE A 129 28.64 -16.61 -22.41
C ILE A 129 27.63 -15.51 -22.78
N ALA A 130 26.90 -15.68 -23.87
CA ALA A 130 25.87 -14.73 -24.28
C ALA A 130 24.69 -14.67 -23.28
N LEU A 131 24.31 -15.81 -22.71
CA LEU A 131 23.33 -15.87 -21.62
C LEU A 131 23.83 -15.17 -20.33
N GLN A 132 25.09 -15.40 -19.96
CA GLN A 132 25.72 -14.70 -18.84
C GLN A 132 25.76 -13.18 -19.09
N ALA A 133 26.01 -12.76 -20.32
CA ALA A 133 25.98 -11.35 -20.74
C ALA A 133 24.56 -10.77 -20.85
N GLN A 134 23.52 -11.55 -20.58
CA GLN A 134 22.10 -11.17 -20.74
C GLN A 134 21.79 -10.62 -22.14
N SER A 135 22.42 -11.18 -23.19
CA SER A 135 22.21 -10.82 -24.59
C SER A 135 21.43 -11.90 -25.32
N PRO A 136 20.07 -11.87 -25.35
CA PRO A 136 19.25 -12.87 -26.05
C PRO A 136 19.54 -12.96 -27.55
N SER A 137 19.90 -11.85 -28.17
CA SER A 137 20.24 -11.81 -29.61
C SER A 137 21.52 -12.58 -29.91
N ASP A 138 22.58 -12.38 -29.11
CA ASP A 138 23.84 -13.11 -29.29
C ASP A 138 23.67 -14.58 -28.92
N ALA A 139 22.89 -14.87 -27.86
CA ALA A 139 22.56 -16.23 -27.46
C ALA A 139 21.81 -16.97 -28.58
N LEU A 140 20.90 -16.29 -29.31
CA LEU A 140 20.20 -16.89 -30.45
C LEU A 140 21.17 -17.25 -31.58
N VAL A 141 22.14 -16.36 -31.92
CA VAL A 141 23.14 -16.65 -32.95
C VAL A 141 23.96 -17.89 -32.59
N ALA A 142 24.43 -17.98 -31.35
CA ALA A 142 25.20 -19.12 -30.91
C ALA A 142 24.36 -20.42 -30.82
N ALA A 143 23.11 -20.32 -30.32
CA ALA A 143 22.20 -21.45 -30.23
C ALA A 143 21.84 -22.05 -31.59
N ARG A 144 21.58 -21.19 -32.60
CA ARG A 144 21.33 -21.65 -33.98
C ARG A 144 22.51 -22.44 -34.53
N LEU A 145 23.74 -21.97 -34.33
CA LEU A 145 24.95 -22.69 -34.76
C LEU A 145 25.11 -24.00 -33.96
N TRP A 146 24.82 -23.99 -32.64
CA TRP A 146 24.86 -25.20 -31.86
C TRP A 146 23.86 -26.24 -32.36
N TYR A 147 22.60 -25.85 -32.60
CA TYR A 147 21.57 -26.73 -33.16
C TYR A 147 21.90 -27.21 -34.56
N GLN A 148 22.50 -26.33 -35.40
CA GLN A 148 22.95 -26.69 -36.74
C GLN A 148 24.03 -27.78 -36.73
N TYR A 149 24.99 -27.69 -35.80
CA TYR A 149 26.13 -28.63 -35.73
C TYR A 149 25.90 -29.86 -34.83
N ALA A 150 24.83 -29.82 -34.03
CA ALA A 150 24.38 -30.93 -33.18
C ALA A 150 22.85 -31.02 -33.20
N PRO A 151 22.23 -31.40 -34.32
CA PRO A 151 20.77 -31.41 -34.50
C PRO A 151 20.07 -32.45 -33.59
N ASP A 152 20.77 -33.44 -33.08
CA ASP A 152 20.26 -34.46 -32.16
C ASP A 152 20.39 -34.03 -30.66
N SER A 153 20.91 -32.83 -30.41
CA SER A 153 21.07 -32.30 -29.04
C SER A 153 19.78 -31.64 -28.58
N GLU A 154 19.04 -32.31 -27.68
CA GLU A 154 17.84 -31.74 -27.03
C GLU A 154 18.12 -30.38 -26.40
N ARG A 155 19.30 -30.19 -25.79
CA ARG A 155 19.70 -28.91 -25.15
C ARG A 155 19.87 -27.79 -26.18
N ALA A 156 20.46 -28.09 -27.34
CA ALA A 156 20.61 -27.12 -28.43
C ALA A 156 19.26 -26.74 -29.01
N GLU A 157 18.35 -27.72 -29.19
CA GLU A 157 16.99 -27.52 -29.67
C GLU A 157 16.19 -26.63 -28.70
N GLN A 158 16.17 -26.98 -27.39
CA GLN A 158 15.47 -26.23 -26.36
C GLN A 158 15.98 -24.80 -26.20
N LEU A 159 17.32 -24.63 -26.20
CA LEU A 159 17.88 -23.27 -26.12
C LEU A 159 17.53 -22.45 -27.35
N THR A 160 17.59 -23.06 -28.53
CA THR A 160 17.23 -22.37 -29.77
C THR A 160 15.77 -21.95 -29.79
N ALA A 161 14.85 -22.84 -29.41
CA ALA A 161 13.42 -22.51 -29.30
C ALA A 161 13.18 -21.36 -28.29
N SER A 162 13.82 -21.43 -27.10
CA SER A 162 13.71 -20.39 -26.09
C SER A 162 14.23 -19.03 -26.58
N MET A 163 15.39 -19.01 -27.22
CA MET A 163 15.99 -17.78 -27.75
C MET A 163 15.19 -17.21 -28.94
N LEU A 164 14.58 -18.07 -29.75
CA LEU A 164 13.68 -17.63 -30.84
C LEU A 164 12.45 -16.90 -30.28
N VAL A 165 11.80 -17.44 -29.24
CA VAL A 165 10.66 -16.80 -28.57
C VAL A 165 11.08 -15.46 -27.96
N LEU A 166 12.17 -15.43 -27.19
CA LEU A 166 12.67 -14.22 -26.54
C LEU A 166 13.07 -13.10 -27.52
N ASN A 167 13.42 -13.46 -28.77
CA ASN A 167 13.74 -12.50 -29.82
C ASN A 167 12.54 -12.20 -30.75
N GLY A 168 11.36 -12.75 -30.50
CA GLY A 168 10.16 -12.54 -31.30
C GLY A 168 10.12 -13.30 -32.65
N ASN A 169 11.01 -14.28 -32.85
CA ASN A 169 11.09 -15.09 -34.07
C ASN A 169 10.12 -16.29 -34.00
N LEU A 170 8.82 -16.00 -33.77
CA LEU A 170 7.81 -16.99 -33.43
C LEU A 170 7.56 -18.01 -34.54
N SER A 171 7.64 -17.61 -35.82
CA SER A 171 7.46 -18.51 -36.97
C SER A 171 8.54 -19.58 -37.06
N GLU A 172 9.77 -19.30 -36.61
CA GLU A 172 10.84 -20.28 -36.54
C GLU A 172 10.76 -21.14 -35.28
N ALA A 173 10.28 -20.56 -34.18
CA ALA A 173 10.10 -21.27 -32.90
C ALA A 173 8.99 -22.33 -32.99
N GLN A 174 7.89 -22.04 -33.69
CA GLN A 174 6.69 -22.88 -33.76
C GLN A 174 6.98 -24.35 -34.09
N PRO A 175 7.65 -24.70 -35.21
CA PRO A 175 7.87 -26.11 -35.58
C PRO A 175 8.76 -26.88 -34.61
N ILE A 176 9.66 -26.16 -33.89
CA ILE A 176 10.50 -26.77 -32.87
C ILE A 176 9.64 -27.09 -31.65
N LEU A 177 8.88 -26.12 -31.16
CA LEU A 177 8.01 -26.27 -30.00
C LEU A 177 6.88 -27.28 -30.25
N GLU A 178 6.32 -27.36 -31.47
CA GLU A 178 5.34 -28.39 -31.85
C GLU A 178 5.92 -29.81 -31.72
N ARG A 179 7.15 -30.01 -32.19
CA ARG A 179 7.84 -31.30 -32.14
C ARG A 179 8.17 -31.66 -30.69
N GLU A 180 8.71 -30.72 -29.92
CA GLU A 180 9.01 -30.90 -28.53
C GLU A 180 7.73 -31.28 -27.73
N LEU A 181 6.67 -30.51 -27.89
CA LEU A 181 5.39 -30.77 -27.28
C LEU A 181 4.82 -32.14 -27.68
N ALA A 182 4.93 -32.55 -28.97
CA ALA A 182 4.44 -33.83 -29.44
C ALA A 182 5.21 -35.03 -28.86
N SER A 183 6.47 -34.88 -28.52
CA SER A 183 7.30 -35.94 -27.92
C SER A 183 6.97 -36.21 -26.46
N ILE A 184 6.28 -35.30 -25.76
CA ILE A 184 6.03 -35.40 -24.33
C ILE A 184 4.91 -36.41 -24.04
N PRO A 185 5.15 -37.40 -23.14
CA PRO A 185 4.12 -38.34 -22.73
C PRO A 185 2.91 -37.67 -22.09
N ASP A 186 1.74 -38.26 -22.26
CA ASP A 186 0.46 -37.73 -21.80
C ASP A 186 0.45 -37.35 -20.30
N ALA A 187 1.05 -38.17 -19.45
CA ALA A 187 1.16 -37.94 -18.01
C ALA A 187 1.99 -36.69 -17.62
N LYS A 188 2.90 -36.23 -18.50
CA LYS A 188 3.75 -35.05 -18.26
C LYS A 188 3.27 -33.83 -19.05
N ARG A 189 2.26 -34.00 -19.89
CA ARG A 189 1.78 -32.98 -20.84
C ARG A 189 1.32 -31.70 -20.15
N GLY A 190 0.58 -31.82 -19.03
CA GLY A 190 0.10 -30.66 -18.28
C GLY A 190 1.24 -29.78 -17.74
N GLY A 191 2.29 -30.41 -17.19
CA GLY A 191 3.48 -29.66 -16.72
C GLY A 191 4.23 -28.98 -17.87
N ALA A 192 4.34 -29.64 -19.01
CA ALA A 192 4.98 -29.08 -20.21
C ALA A 192 4.21 -27.86 -20.74
N ILE A 193 2.88 -27.90 -20.74
CA ILE A 193 2.03 -26.76 -21.15
C ILE A 193 2.29 -25.54 -20.23
N ILE A 194 2.43 -25.76 -18.92
CA ILE A 194 2.73 -24.67 -17.98
C ILE A 194 4.12 -24.07 -18.28
N SER A 195 5.14 -24.91 -18.51
CA SER A 195 6.48 -24.44 -18.87
C SER A 195 6.51 -23.70 -20.20
N LEU A 196 5.79 -24.21 -21.19
CA LEU A 196 5.63 -23.56 -22.49
C LEU A 196 4.99 -22.17 -22.35
N GLN A 197 3.92 -22.05 -21.58
CA GLN A 197 3.27 -20.76 -21.33
C GLN A 197 4.23 -19.78 -20.62
N GLN A 198 5.01 -20.24 -19.64
CA GLN A 198 6.01 -19.41 -18.98
C GLN A 198 7.07 -18.90 -19.94
N LEU A 199 7.55 -19.74 -20.87
CA LEU A 199 8.48 -19.33 -21.90
C LEU A 199 7.85 -18.30 -22.84
N VAL A 200 6.68 -18.60 -23.41
CA VAL A 200 5.99 -17.74 -24.38
C VAL A 200 5.62 -16.40 -23.76
N SER A 201 5.29 -16.37 -22.47
CA SER A 201 4.95 -15.12 -21.76
C SER A 201 6.13 -14.13 -21.64
N GLN A 202 7.36 -14.56 -21.91
CA GLN A 202 8.55 -13.70 -21.90
C GLN A 202 8.83 -13.07 -23.27
N GLY A 203 8.09 -13.47 -24.30
CA GLY A 203 8.23 -12.92 -25.65
C GLY A 203 7.91 -11.41 -25.72
N PRO A 204 8.47 -10.68 -26.69
CA PRO A 204 8.24 -9.26 -26.85
C PRO A 204 6.91 -8.92 -27.53
N ASP A 205 6.32 -9.86 -28.30
CA ASP A 205 5.08 -9.69 -29.05
C ASP A 205 3.91 -10.42 -28.39
N ARG A 206 3.24 -9.75 -27.45
CA ARG A 206 2.13 -10.32 -26.68
C ARG A 206 1.01 -10.94 -27.52
N ILE A 207 0.70 -10.34 -28.67
CA ILE A 207 -0.36 -10.82 -29.55
C ILE A 207 0.12 -12.06 -30.35
N GLY A 208 1.32 -11.99 -30.92
CA GLY A 208 1.94 -13.13 -31.58
C GLY A 208 2.18 -14.30 -30.63
N ASP A 209 2.57 -14.03 -29.41
CA ASP A 209 2.77 -15.02 -28.35
C ASP A 209 1.46 -15.77 -28.03
N LEU A 210 0.31 -15.04 -27.96
CA LEU A 210 -1.00 -15.66 -27.76
C LEU A 210 -1.38 -16.55 -28.96
N GLN A 211 -1.17 -16.07 -30.17
CA GLN A 211 -1.47 -16.83 -31.42
C GLN A 211 -0.60 -18.10 -31.52
N LEU A 212 0.68 -18.00 -31.17
CA LEU A 212 1.58 -19.14 -31.10
C LEU A 212 1.06 -20.17 -30.08
N LEU A 213 0.74 -19.73 -28.86
CA LEU A 213 0.27 -20.62 -27.81
C LEU A 213 -1.05 -21.32 -28.20
N GLN A 214 -2.01 -20.59 -28.80
CA GLN A 214 -3.26 -21.15 -29.27
C GLN A 214 -3.03 -22.19 -30.39
N THR A 215 -2.06 -21.95 -31.24
CA THR A 215 -1.72 -22.89 -32.33
C THR A 215 -1.09 -24.17 -31.79
N LEU A 216 -0.13 -24.04 -30.86
CA LEU A 216 0.56 -25.17 -30.24
C LEU A 216 -0.39 -26.04 -29.39
N LEU A 217 -1.36 -25.42 -28.71
CA LEU A 217 -2.27 -26.09 -27.80
C LEU A 217 -3.62 -26.50 -28.43
N LYS A 218 -3.81 -26.32 -29.72
CA LYS A 218 -5.11 -26.61 -30.40
C LYS A 218 -5.61 -28.04 -30.15
N ASN A 219 -4.72 -29.01 -30.00
CA ASN A 219 -5.07 -30.41 -29.75
C ASN A 219 -5.21 -30.73 -28.24
N ASP A 220 -4.85 -29.77 -27.39
CA ASP A 220 -4.89 -29.90 -25.93
C ASP A 220 -6.05 -29.12 -25.27
N MET A 221 -7.01 -28.61 -26.07
CA MET A 221 -8.13 -27.81 -25.59
C MET A 221 -9.12 -28.57 -24.68
N GLN A 222 -8.97 -29.89 -24.56
CA GLN A 222 -9.68 -30.70 -23.57
C GLN A 222 -8.88 -30.88 -22.25
N ARG A 223 -7.79 -30.16 -22.09
CA ARG A 223 -6.99 -30.14 -20.88
C ARG A 223 -7.19 -28.80 -20.15
N PRO A 224 -7.50 -28.83 -18.85
CA PRO A 224 -7.67 -27.59 -18.09
C PRO A 224 -6.38 -26.74 -18.07
N GLU A 225 -5.20 -27.38 -18.06
CA GLU A 225 -3.91 -26.69 -18.07
C GLU A 225 -3.71 -25.85 -19.34
N ALA A 226 -4.19 -26.33 -20.49
CA ALA A 226 -4.10 -25.58 -21.76
C ALA A 226 -5.00 -24.34 -21.73
N LEU A 227 -6.21 -24.48 -21.21
CA LEU A 227 -7.16 -23.36 -21.10
C LEU A 227 -6.67 -22.31 -20.08
N VAL A 228 -6.09 -22.74 -18.95
CA VAL A 228 -5.48 -21.83 -17.97
C VAL A 228 -4.27 -21.11 -18.58
N ALA A 229 -3.43 -21.81 -19.37
CA ALA A 229 -2.29 -21.22 -20.07
C ALA A 229 -2.72 -20.14 -21.07
N ILE A 230 -3.74 -20.43 -21.86
CA ILE A 230 -4.33 -19.47 -22.82
C ILE A 230 -4.94 -18.28 -22.07
N ALA A 231 -5.69 -18.52 -20.98
CA ALA A 231 -6.27 -17.44 -20.17
C ALA A 231 -5.21 -16.48 -19.63
N ARG A 232 -4.09 -17.00 -19.14
CA ARG A 232 -2.97 -16.16 -18.67
C ARG A 232 -2.41 -15.29 -19.79
N GLN A 233 -2.24 -15.85 -20.97
CA GLN A 233 -1.73 -15.09 -22.11
C GLN A 233 -2.74 -14.04 -22.60
N GLN A 234 -4.06 -14.36 -22.58
CA GLN A 234 -5.14 -13.40 -22.88
C GLN A 234 -5.12 -12.20 -21.91
N LEU A 235 -4.83 -12.43 -20.61
CA LEU A 235 -4.66 -11.34 -19.65
C LEU A 235 -3.46 -10.43 -20.01
N LEU A 236 -2.37 -11.00 -20.47
CA LEU A 236 -1.19 -10.24 -20.91
C LEU A 236 -1.46 -9.40 -22.18
N THR A 237 -2.48 -9.79 -22.98
CA THR A 237 -2.94 -9.04 -24.16
C THR A 237 -4.11 -8.09 -23.84
N SER A 238 -4.47 -7.92 -22.56
CA SER A 238 -5.61 -7.10 -22.14
C SER A 238 -6.96 -7.60 -22.69
N ASP A 239 -7.12 -8.91 -22.81
CA ASP A 239 -8.37 -9.59 -23.16
C ASP A 239 -8.97 -10.31 -21.94
N PRO A 240 -9.56 -9.59 -20.95
CA PRO A 240 -10.16 -10.21 -19.78
C PRO A 240 -11.39 -11.05 -20.09
N HIS A 241 -12.12 -10.72 -21.15
CA HIS A 241 -13.30 -11.48 -21.55
C HIS A 241 -12.94 -12.86 -22.13
N GLY A 242 -11.96 -12.91 -23.02
CA GLY A 242 -11.43 -14.18 -23.51
C GLY A 242 -10.85 -15.04 -22.40
N ALA A 243 -10.11 -14.43 -21.46
CA ALA A 243 -9.57 -15.12 -20.30
C ALA A 243 -10.68 -15.71 -19.41
N GLN A 244 -11.76 -14.99 -19.18
CA GLN A 244 -12.91 -15.48 -18.44
C GLN A 244 -13.50 -16.74 -19.09
N ILE A 245 -13.77 -16.70 -20.40
CA ILE A 245 -14.32 -17.84 -21.14
C ILE A 245 -13.41 -19.07 -21.03
N SER A 246 -12.09 -18.87 -21.20
CA SER A 246 -11.11 -19.94 -21.10
C SER A 246 -11.07 -20.57 -19.69
N LEU A 247 -11.14 -19.75 -18.63
CA LEU A 247 -11.15 -20.22 -17.24
C LEU A 247 -12.44 -20.95 -16.88
N GLU A 248 -13.60 -20.45 -17.34
CA GLU A 248 -14.88 -21.13 -17.14
C GLU A 248 -14.90 -22.51 -17.84
N GLN A 249 -14.30 -22.62 -19.02
CA GLN A 249 -14.13 -23.91 -19.70
C GLN A 249 -13.17 -24.82 -18.92
N ALA A 250 -12.07 -24.30 -18.39
CA ALA A 250 -11.16 -25.07 -17.56
C ALA A 250 -11.86 -25.65 -16.33
N LEU A 251 -12.67 -24.85 -15.63
CA LEU A 251 -13.48 -25.29 -14.47
C LEU A 251 -14.59 -26.29 -14.81
N LYS A 252 -15.11 -26.25 -16.05
CA LYS A 252 -16.03 -27.33 -16.53
C LYS A 252 -15.33 -28.65 -16.69
N LEU A 253 -14.07 -28.66 -17.17
CA LEU A 253 -13.27 -29.86 -17.33
C LEU A 253 -12.71 -30.38 -16.00
N LYS A 254 -12.26 -29.47 -15.14
CA LYS A 254 -11.70 -29.77 -13.82
C LYS A 254 -12.32 -28.86 -12.77
N PRO A 255 -13.45 -29.30 -12.16
CA PRO A 255 -14.22 -28.47 -11.21
C PRO A 255 -13.50 -28.17 -9.88
N ASP A 256 -12.37 -28.80 -9.62
CA ASP A 256 -11.53 -28.64 -8.43
C ASP A 256 -10.23 -27.87 -8.75
N ASP A 257 -10.12 -27.23 -9.91
CA ASP A 257 -8.95 -26.42 -10.25
C ASP A 257 -8.96 -25.09 -9.51
N GLU A 258 -8.32 -25.06 -8.35
CA GLU A 258 -8.24 -23.88 -7.49
C GLU A 258 -7.54 -22.70 -8.19
N GLN A 259 -6.56 -22.98 -9.05
CA GLN A 259 -5.85 -21.95 -9.79
C GLN A 259 -6.74 -21.24 -10.80
N ALA A 260 -7.53 -22.00 -11.57
CA ALA A 260 -8.50 -21.43 -12.50
C ALA A 260 -9.56 -20.59 -11.76
N ALA A 261 -10.04 -21.08 -10.61
CA ALA A 261 -11.00 -20.36 -9.78
C ALA A 261 -10.43 -19.04 -9.23
N LEU A 262 -9.18 -19.04 -8.74
CA LEU A 262 -8.51 -17.82 -8.25
C LEU A 262 -8.25 -16.81 -9.36
N MET A 263 -7.84 -17.27 -10.54
CA MET A 263 -7.66 -16.37 -11.69
C MET A 263 -8.99 -15.75 -12.13
N LEU A 264 -10.08 -16.53 -12.10
CA LEU A 264 -11.42 -16.02 -12.39
C LEU A 264 -11.84 -14.96 -11.36
N ALA A 265 -11.54 -15.17 -10.07
CA ALA A 265 -11.79 -14.19 -9.02
C ALA A 265 -11.06 -12.86 -9.26
N GLN A 266 -9.80 -12.92 -9.70
CA GLN A 266 -8.99 -11.72 -10.00
C GLN A 266 -9.52 -10.94 -11.22
N LEU A 267 -10.16 -11.62 -12.16
CA LEU A 267 -10.77 -10.99 -13.32
C LEU A 267 -11.98 -10.12 -13.01
N GLY A 268 -12.65 -10.31 -11.92
CA GLY A 268 -13.85 -9.66 -11.31
C GLY A 268 -14.44 -8.36 -11.87
N SER A 269 -13.84 -7.81 -12.93
CA SER A 269 -14.15 -6.51 -13.51
C SER A 269 -15.17 -6.53 -14.68
N GLY A 270 -15.47 -7.70 -15.26
CA GLY A 270 -16.36 -7.79 -16.42
C GLY A 270 -17.83 -8.04 -16.02
N ASN A 271 -18.13 -9.22 -15.48
CA ASN A 271 -19.42 -9.54 -14.89
C ASN A 271 -19.20 -10.12 -13.49
N ARG A 272 -19.20 -9.26 -12.50
CA ARG A 272 -18.93 -9.62 -11.09
C ARG A 272 -19.94 -10.60 -10.52
N ALA A 273 -21.20 -10.49 -10.94
CA ALA A 273 -22.25 -11.40 -10.50
C ALA A 273 -22.00 -12.84 -10.98
N ASP A 274 -21.56 -13.03 -12.23
CA ASP A 274 -21.22 -14.35 -12.76
C ASP A 274 -19.96 -14.92 -12.09
N THR A 275 -18.95 -14.06 -11.83
CA THR A 275 -17.76 -14.46 -11.09
C THR A 275 -18.12 -14.97 -9.70
N ILE A 276 -18.94 -14.24 -8.95
CA ILE A 276 -19.41 -14.64 -7.62
C ILE A 276 -20.19 -15.97 -7.70
N ALA A 277 -21.07 -16.13 -8.70
CA ALA A 277 -21.83 -17.36 -8.90
C ALA A 277 -20.92 -18.57 -9.18
N ASN A 278 -19.92 -18.39 -10.05
CA ASN A 278 -18.94 -19.44 -10.39
C ASN A 278 -18.08 -19.84 -9.17
N LEU A 279 -17.65 -18.86 -8.36
CA LEU A 279 -16.86 -19.15 -7.14
C LEU A 279 -17.71 -19.84 -6.07
N ASN A 280 -18.98 -19.47 -5.92
CA ASN A 280 -19.89 -20.19 -5.02
C ASN A 280 -20.08 -21.64 -5.50
N ALA A 281 -20.34 -21.86 -6.78
CA ALA A 281 -20.47 -23.21 -7.35
C ALA A 281 -19.18 -24.06 -7.20
N PHE A 282 -18.02 -23.40 -7.25
CA PHE A 282 -16.73 -24.04 -6.94
C PHE A 282 -16.65 -24.45 -5.47
N LEU A 283 -17.00 -23.55 -4.54
CA LEU A 283 -16.96 -23.79 -3.10
C LEU A 283 -17.99 -24.81 -2.61
N ASP A 284 -19.11 -24.96 -3.31
CA ASP A 284 -20.10 -26.02 -3.03
C ASP A 284 -19.50 -27.42 -3.24
N LYS A 285 -18.61 -27.57 -4.23
CA LYS A 285 -17.89 -28.80 -4.53
C LYS A 285 -16.59 -28.94 -3.73
N ASN A 286 -15.95 -27.83 -3.41
CA ASN A 286 -14.65 -27.74 -2.78
C ASN A 286 -14.68 -26.86 -1.52
N PRO A 287 -15.43 -27.25 -0.46
CA PRO A 287 -15.70 -26.38 0.69
C PRO A 287 -14.44 -26.00 1.48
N ASN A 288 -13.35 -26.73 1.31
CA ASN A 288 -12.07 -26.51 2.01
C ASN A 288 -11.11 -25.58 1.24
N ALA A 289 -11.46 -25.11 0.04
CA ALA A 289 -10.63 -24.22 -0.76
C ALA A 289 -10.53 -22.82 -0.12
N ARG A 290 -9.61 -22.67 0.81
CA ARG A 290 -9.43 -21.47 1.64
C ARG A 290 -9.15 -20.23 0.79
N ALA A 291 -8.26 -20.33 -0.20
CA ALA A 291 -7.88 -19.18 -1.02
C ALA A 291 -9.05 -18.68 -1.88
N VAL A 292 -9.85 -19.60 -2.45
CA VAL A 292 -11.05 -19.22 -3.22
C VAL A 292 -12.10 -18.56 -2.32
N ARG A 293 -12.28 -19.08 -1.10
CA ARG A 293 -13.20 -18.50 -0.12
C ARG A 293 -12.79 -17.09 0.29
N LEU A 294 -11.47 -16.87 0.48
CA LEU A 294 -10.93 -15.54 0.76
C LEU A 294 -11.17 -14.58 -0.42
N ALA A 295 -10.88 -15.02 -1.65
CA ALA A 295 -11.11 -14.22 -2.85
C ALA A 295 -12.60 -13.85 -3.01
N LEU A 296 -13.51 -14.79 -2.75
CA LEU A 296 -14.95 -14.52 -2.75
C LEU A 296 -15.36 -13.51 -1.67
N ALA A 297 -14.80 -13.63 -0.46
CA ALA A 297 -15.05 -12.67 0.62
C ALA A 297 -14.59 -11.25 0.21
N GLN A 298 -13.43 -11.12 -0.44
CA GLN A 298 -12.93 -9.85 -0.95
C GLN A 298 -13.85 -9.23 -2.01
N LEU A 299 -14.40 -10.05 -2.94
CA LEU A 299 -15.37 -9.57 -3.92
C LEU A 299 -16.64 -9.05 -3.24
N TYR A 300 -17.15 -9.77 -2.24
CA TYR A 300 -18.31 -9.32 -1.46
C TYR A 300 -18.05 -8.00 -0.72
N LEU A 301 -16.84 -7.81 -0.17
CA LEU A 301 -16.45 -6.55 0.47
C LEU A 301 -16.41 -5.39 -0.53
N GLN A 302 -15.87 -5.61 -1.73
CA GLN A 302 -15.84 -4.60 -2.80
C GLN A 302 -17.24 -4.19 -3.26
N ASP A 303 -18.20 -5.11 -3.19
CA ASP A 303 -19.61 -4.87 -3.53
C ASP A 303 -20.44 -4.39 -2.33
N ASN A 304 -19.81 -4.10 -1.20
CA ASN A 304 -20.45 -3.72 0.06
C ASN A 304 -21.48 -4.75 0.56
N GLN A 305 -21.31 -6.03 0.19
CA GLN A 305 -22.15 -7.15 0.63
C GLN A 305 -21.58 -7.74 1.93
N LEU A 306 -21.66 -6.97 3.01
CA LEU A 306 -20.97 -7.26 4.27
C LEU A 306 -21.40 -8.59 4.91
N ASP A 307 -22.67 -8.94 4.85
CA ASP A 307 -23.19 -10.20 5.42
C ASP A 307 -22.71 -11.44 4.64
N ALA A 308 -22.61 -11.33 3.31
CA ALA A 308 -22.06 -12.39 2.48
C ALA A 308 -20.56 -12.59 2.75
N ALA A 309 -19.80 -11.49 2.89
CA ALA A 309 -18.39 -11.55 3.28
C ALA A 309 -18.21 -12.19 4.67
N ARG A 310 -19.04 -11.80 5.66
CA ARG A 310 -19.09 -12.39 6.99
C ARG A 310 -19.25 -13.91 6.93
N THR A 311 -20.21 -14.38 6.12
CA THR A 311 -20.45 -15.82 5.94
C THR A 311 -19.20 -16.56 5.49
N GLN A 312 -18.38 -15.96 4.61
CA GLN A 312 -17.16 -16.58 4.15
C GLN A 312 -16.09 -16.61 5.26
N PHE A 313 -15.91 -15.53 6.02
CA PHE A 313 -14.95 -15.50 7.13
C PHE A 313 -15.35 -16.44 8.27
N ASP A 314 -16.65 -16.53 8.61
CA ASP A 314 -17.16 -17.52 9.57
C ASP A 314 -16.86 -18.95 9.13
N ALA A 315 -17.05 -19.25 7.83
CA ALA A 315 -16.72 -20.56 7.29
C ALA A 315 -15.20 -20.83 7.35
N MET A 316 -14.36 -19.83 7.06
CA MET A 316 -12.90 -19.97 7.19
C MET A 316 -12.49 -20.26 8.63
N HIS A 317 -13.05 -19.56 9.61
CA HIS A 317 -12.76 -19.80 11.02
C HIS A 317 -13.21 -21.19 11.47
N LYS A 318 -14.38 -21.68 11.00
CA LYS A 318 -14.87 -23.04 11.29
C LYS A 318 -13.98 -24.12 10.68
N LEU A 319 -13.46 -23.90 9.47
CA LEU A 319 -12.58 -24.84 8.78
C LEU A 319 -11.18 -24.94 9.44
N ASN A 320 -10.67 -23.83 9.91
CA ASN A 320 -9.39 -23.78 10.63
C ASN A 320 -9.47 -22.79 11.79
N SER A 321 -9.86 -23.28 12.95
CA SER A 321 -9.95 -22.46 14.16
C SER A 321 -8.59 -22.01 14.72
N ALA A 322 -7.47 -22.52 14.19
CA ALA A 322 -6.12 -22.09 14.56
C ALA A 322 -5.64 -20.89 13.71
N ASP A 323 -6.36 -20.52 12.65
CA ASP A 323 -6.07 -19.32 11.86
C ASP A 323 -6.69 -18.07 12.51
N PRO A 324 -5.89 -17.10 12.98
CA PRO A 324 -6.42 -15.89 13.62
C PRO A 324 -7.06 -14.91 12.63
N MET A 325 -6.66 -14.94 11.35
CA MET A 325 -7.04 -13.90 10.38
C MET A 325 -8.55 -13.75 10.15
N PRO A 326 -9.37 -14.82 10.11
CA PRO A 326 -10.81 -14.66 10.00
C PRO A 326 -11.43 -13.89 11.17
N LEU A 327 -10.90 -14.03 12.39
CA LEU A 327 -11.39 -13.29 13.56
C LEU A 327 -11.15 -11.78 13.43
N LEU A 328 -9.96 -11.39 12.93
CA LEU A 328 -9.69 -9.99 12.65
C LEU A 328 -10.65 -9.44 11.59
N ALA A 329 -10.87 -10.18 10.50
CA ALA A 329 -11.80 -9.78 9.44
C ALA A 329 -13.23 -9.61 9.97
N LEU A 330 -13.71 -10.56 10.79
CA LEU A 330 -15.03 -10.49 11.43
C LEU A 330 -15.12 -9.28 12.38
N ALA A 331 -14.08 -9.01 13.17
CA ALA A 331 -14.04 -7.86 14.04
C ALA A 331 -14.13 -6.53 13.27
N MET A 332 -13.41 -6.41 12.15
CA MET A 332 -13.47 -5.22 11.31
C MET A 332 -14.86 -5.01 10.69
N LEU A 333 -15.52 -6.09 10.26
CA LEU A 333 -16.90 -6.04 9.78
C LEU A 333 -17.88 -5.63 10.88
N ASP A 334 -17.67 -6.14 12.10
CA ASP A 334 -18.49 -5.78 13.26
C ASP A 334 -18.34 -4.29 13.61
N ILE A 335 -17.13 -3.75 13.56
CA ILE A 335 -16.87 -2.32 13.80
C ILE A 335 -17.54 -1.46 12.73
N GLN A 336 -17.45 -1.85 11.46
CA GLN A 336 -18.09 -1.11 10.37
C GLN A 336 -19.62 -1.07 10.49
N GLN A 337 -20.20 -2.10 11.10
CA GLN A 337 -21.66 -2.22 11.32
C GLN A 337 -22.10 -1.73 12.72
N ASP A 338 -21.24 -1.08 13.49
CA ASP A 338 -21.46 -0.62 14.87
C ASP A 338 -21.83 -1.76 15.84
N HIS A 339 -21.42 -3.01 15.54
CA HIS A 339 -21.61 -4.17 16.39
C HIS A 339 -20.46 -4.32 17.40
N PHE A 340 -20.37 -3.42 18.36
CA PHE A 340 -19.20 -3.27 19.24
C PHE A 340 -18.88 -4.49 20.10
N GLU A 341 -19.88 -5.16 20.67
CA GLU A 341 -19.65 -6.34 21.51
C GLU A 341 -19.15 -7.58 20.73
N PRO A 342 -19.69 -7.92 19.55
CA PRO A 342 -19.09 -8.91 18.67
C PRO A 342 -17.65 -8.56 18.25
N ALA A 343 -17.40 -7.31 17.85
CA ALA A 343 -16.07 -6.82 17.49
C ALA A 343 -15.04 -7.05 18.61
N LYS A 344 -15.40 -6.64 19.83
CA LYS A 344 -14.57 -6.83 21.02
C LYS A 344 -14.25 -8.31 21.28
N ARG A 345 -15.26 -9.19 21.22
CA ARG A 345 -15.04 -10.63 21.41
C ARG A 345 -14.08 -11.21 20.38
N ASN A 346 -14.28 -10.87 19.11
CA ASN A 346 -13.41 -11.33 18.02
C ASN A 346 -11.98 -10.81 18.15
N LEU A 347 -11.78 -9.53 18.50
CA LEU A 347 -10.46 -8.95 18.75
C LEU A 347 -9.74 -9.58 19.94
N VAL A 348 -10.46 -9.81 21.05
CA VAL A 348 -9.87 -10.48 22.23
C VAL A 348 -9.43 -11.89 21.88
N GLN A 349 -10.26 -12.65 21.17
CA GLN A 349 -9.89 -14.00 20.75
C GLN A 349 -8.71 -13.98 19.78
N TYR A 350 -8.69 -13.04 18.84
CA TYR A 350 -7.59 -12.83 17.91
C TYR A 350 -6.27 -12.55 18.64
N ALA A 351 -6.27 -11.59 19.59
CA ALA A 351 -5.09 -11.26 20.41
C ALA A 351 -4.58 -12.48 21.19
N GLN A 352 -5.48 -13.23 21.86
CA GLN A 352 -5.14 -14.43 22.60
C GLN A 352 -4.54 -15.54 21.72
N MET A 353 -4.98 -15.64 20.48
CA MET A 353 -4.40 -16.61 19.54
C MET A 353 -2.98 -16.22 19.14
N LEU A 354 -2.72 -14.92 18.88
CA LEU A 354 -1.37 -14.42 18.59
C LEU A 354 -0.42 -14.64 19.77
N GLU A 355 -0.87 -14.36 21.00
CA GLU A 355 -0.08 -14.62 22.23
C GLU A 355 0.32 -16.10 22.36
N LYS A 356 -0.61 -17.02 22.03
CA LYS A 356 -0.34 -18.46 22.11
C LYS A 356 0.61 -18.95 21.02
N GLN A 357 0.61 -18.32 19.86
CA GLN A 357 1.51 -18.65 18.76
C GLN A 357 2.96 -18.23 19.07
N GLY A 358 3.14 -17.19 19.91
CA GLY A 358 4.44 -16.75 20.40
C GLY A 358 5.31 -15.98 19.41
N ASP A 359 5.08 -16.15 18.12
CA ASP A 359 5.86 -15.51 17.04
C ASP A 359 5.20 -14.24 16.48
N ALA A 360 3.96 -13.95 16.90
CA ALA A 360 3.16 -12.82 16.39
C ALA A 360 2.87 -11.80 17.48
N ASP A 361 3.01 -10.51 17.14
CA ASP A 361 2.75 -9.40 18.06
C ASP A 361 1.25 -9.08 18.13
N PRO A 362 0.60 -9.16 19.31
CA PRO A 362 -0.80 -8.77 19.51
C PRO A 362 -1.01 -7.25 19.64
N GLY A 363 0.04 -6.43 19.60
CA GLY A 363 -0.02 -4.99 19.89
C GLY A 363 -1.06 -4.26 19.05
N GLN A 364 -1.20 -4.59 17.78
CA GLN A 364 -2.22 -3.99 16.90
C GLN A 364 -3.65 -4.33 17.35
N ALA A 365 -3.88 -5.56 17.84
CA ALA A 365 -5.19 -5.94 18.37
C ALA A 365 -5.55 -5.15 19.63
N TYR A 366 -4.56 -4.90 20.50
CA TYR A 366 -4.76 -4.09 21.70
C TYR A 366 -5.03 -2.63 21.38
N LEU A 367 -4.40 -2.07 20.34
CA LEU A 367 -4.77 -0.73 19.83
C LEU A 367 -6.24 -0.70 19.39
N TYR A 368 -6.67 -1.67 18.61
CA TYR A 368 -8.07 -1.74 18.15
C TYR A 368 -9.07 -1.88 19.31
N LEU A 369 -8.74 -2.66 20.33
CA LEU A 369 -9.56 -2.81 21.53
C LEU A 369 -9.61 -1.51 22.34
N ALA A 370 -8.51 -0.79 22.39
CA ALA A 370 -8.45 0.50 23.06
C ALA A 370 -9.28 1.57 22.34
N ASP A 371 -9.17 1.65 21.02
CA ASP A 371 -9.99 2.58 20.21
C ASP A 371 -11.48 2.29 20.37
N LEU A 372 -11.85 1.00 20.32
CA LEU A 372 -13.23 0.57 20.52
C LEU A 372 -13.78 0.95 21.90
N ALA A 373 -12.97 0.81 22.95
CA ALA A 373 -13.33 1.21 24.30
C ALA A 373 -13.43 2.74 24.44
N ALA A 374 -12.51 3.49 23.83
CA ALA A 374 -12.51 4.94 23.83
C ALA A 374 -13.71 5.53 23.09
N ASP A 375 -14.11 4.94 21.96
CA ASP A 375 -15.33 5.32 21.20
C ASP A 375 -16.61 5.12 22.04
N GLN A 376 -16.59 4.16 22.95
CA GLN A 376 -17.69 3.93 23.92
C GLN A 376 -17.56 4.79 25.19
N ASN A 377 -16.62 5.75 25.24
CA ASN A 377 -16.29 6.56 26.40
C ASN A 377 -15.84 5.73 27.64
N ASN A 378 -15.29 4.54 27.41
CA ASN A 378 -14.71 3.70 28.45
C ASN A 378 -13.17 3.89 28.49
N ASP A 379 -12.75 5.10 28.84
CA ASP A 379 -11.32 5.49 28.82
C ASP A 379 -10.45 4.62 29.73
N ARG A 380 -11.01 4.05 30.81
CA ARG A 380 -10.29 3.13 31.70
C ARG A 380 -9.96 1.82 30.99
N GLU A 381 -10.93 1.21 30.35
CA GLU A 381 -10.73 -0.03 29.61
C GLU A 381 -9.76 0.18 28.43
N ALA A 382 -9.84 1.34 27.75
CA ALA A 382 -8.89 1.70 26.70
C ALA A 382 -7.45 1.74 27.23
N GLN A 383 -7.23 2.37 28.39
CA GLN A 383 -5.91 2.39 29.04
C GLN A 383 -5.42 0.99 29.46
N ASP A 384 -6.32 0.14 29.94
CA ASP A 384 -6.00 -1.25 30.33
C ASP A 384 -5.53 -2.08 29.11
N TRP A 385 -6.14 -1.87 27.93
CA TRP A 385 -5.70 -2.52 26.69
C TRP A 385 -4.35 -1.98 26.20
N LEU A 386 -4.15 -0.67 26.21
CA LEU A 386 -2.88 -0.05 25.80
C LEU A 386 -1.71 -0.48 26.73
N ALA A 387 -1.98 -0.73 28.00
CA ALA A 387 -0.97 -1.19 28.95
C ALA A 387 -0.46 -2.62 28.66
N LYS A 388 -1.19 -3.42 27.87
CA LYS A 388 -0.76 -4.77 27.47
C LYS A 388 0.22 -4.78 26.30
N ILE A 389 0.40 -3.67 25.59
CA ILE A 389 1.31 -3.60 24.46
C ILE A 389 2.75 -3.71 24.97
N SER A 390 3.47 -4.74 24.48
CA SER A 390 4.86 -4.97 24.86
C SER A 390 5.77 -3.81 24.44
N PRO A 391 6.79 -3.46 25.23
CA PRO A 391 7.81 -2.49 24.81
C PRO A 391 8.55 -2.83 23.52
N ASP A 392 8.62 -4.12 23.18
CA ASP A 392 9.25 -4.61 21.94
C ASP A 392 8.32 -4.54 20.72
N SER A 393 7.03 -4.23 20.94
CA SER A 393 6.04 -4.09 19.87
C SER A 393 6.27 -2.82 19.06
N PRO A 394 6.15 -2.86 17.71
CA PRO A 394 6.09 -1.65 16.88
C PRO A 394 4.94 -0.71 17.28
N GLN A 395 3.91 -1.24 17.96
CA GLN A 395 2.74 -0.50 18.42
C GLN A 395 2.93 0.12 19.81
N TYR A 396 4.08 -0.08 20.46
CA TYR A 396 4.32 0.43 21.81
C TYR A 396 4.27 1.96 21.85
N LEU A 397 5.04 2.63 21.02
CA LEU A 397 5.09 4.10 21.03
C LEU A 397 3.74 4.72 20.66
N PRO A 398 3.07 4.34 19.55
CA PRO A 398 1.71 4.80 19.26
C PRO A 398 0.73 4.55 20.44
N GLY A 399 0.81 3.37 21.05
CA GLY A 399 -0.02 3.03 22.21
C GLY A 399 0.20 3.93 23.42
N GLN A 400 1.46 4.25 23.75
CA GLN A 400 1.78 5.16 24.86
C GLN A 400 1.35 6.61 24.57
N VAL A 401 1.46 7.05 23.32
CA VAL A 401 0.96 8.36 22.88
C VAL A 401 -0.56 8.45 23.04
N THR A 402 -1.30 7.44 22.56
CA THR A 402 -2.76 7.37 22.78
C THR A 402 -3.12 7.34 24.25
N ARG A 403 -2.34 6.61 25.07
CA ARG A 403 -2.55 6.57 26.52
C ARG A 403 -2.35 7.94 27.17
N ALA A 404 -1.35 8.69 26.74
CA ALA A 404 -1.14 10.06 27.23
C ALA A 404 -2.33 10.98 26.86
N GLN A 405 -2.86 10.86 25.65
CA GLN A 405 -4.05 11.61 25.22
C GLN A 405 -5.28 11.26 26.07
N LEU A 406 -5.51 9.99 26.38
CA LEU A 406 -6.59 9.54 27.25
C LEU A 406 -6.43 10.05 28.70
N LEU A 407 -5.20 10.07 29.23
CA LEU A 407 -4.91 10.65 30.54
C LEU A 407 -5.25 12.15 30.58
N ALA A 408 -4.85 12.90 29.55
CA ALA A 408 -5.17 14.32 29.47
C ALA A 408 -6.69 14.57 29.35
N LYS A 409 -7.41 13.73 28.60
CA LYS A 409 -8.89 13.80 28.45
C LYS A 409 -9.62 13.69 29.81
N VAL A 410 -9.07 12.91 30.75
CA VAL A 410 -9.62 12.78 32.12
C VAL A 410 -8.97 13.74 33.11
N ASN A 411 -8.44 14.88 32.65
CA ASN A 411 -7.80 15.93 33.44
C ASN A 411 -6.51 15.50 34.20
N GLN A 412 -5.82 14.48 33.74
CA GLN A 412 -4.52 14.02 34.26
C GLN A 412 -3.36 14.48 33.35
N LEU A 413 -3.33 15.77 33.04
CA LEU A 413 -2.30 16.34 32.14
C LEU A 413 -0.87 16.11 32.64
N GLY A 414 -0.65 16.22 33.96
CA GLY A 414 0.67 15.98 34.55
C GLY A 414 1.17 14.56 34.31
N ASP A 415 0.31 13.56 34.51
CA ASP A 415 0.64 12.16 34.27
C ASP A 415 0.83 11.86 32.80
N ALA A 416 0.00 12.47 31.92
CA ALA A 416 0.14 12.36 30.47
C ALA A 416 1.51 12.85 29.98
N ARG A 417 1.93 14.02 30.44
CA ARG A 417 3.22 14.62 30.07
C ARG A 417 4.41 13.87 30.68
N ALA A 418 4.27 13.36 31.92
CA ALA A 418 5.28 12.51 32.53
C ALA A 418 5.47 11.20 31.74
N LEU A 419 4.37 10.61 31.25
CA LEU A 419 4.42 9.45 30.39
C LEU A 419 5.18 9.76 29.08
N LEU A 420 4.81 10.82 28.38
CA LEU A 420 5.50 11.23 27.14
C LEU A 420 6.99 11.51 27.38
N ALA A 421 7.34 12.17 28.47
CA ALA A 421 8.72 12.46 28.85
C ALA A 421 9.55 11.20 29.18
N SER A 422 8.91 10.10 29.60
CA SER A 422 9.57 8.83 29.87
C SER A 422 9.91 8.04 28.58
N LEU A 423 9.29 8.39 27.45
CA LEU A 423 9.56 7.77 26.17
C LEU A 423 10.85 8.36 25.58
N ASN A 424 11.77 7.50 25.18
CA ASN A 424 13.06 7.91 24.62
C ASN A 424 13.19 7.41 23.16
N PRO A 425 12.39 7.95 22.22
CA PRO A 425 12.44 7.52 20.85
C PRO A 425 13.78 7.89 20.18
N VAL A 426 14.35 6.92 19.46
CA VAL A 426 15.62 7.11 18.74
C VAL A 426 15.39 7.70 17.35
N ASN A 427 14.28 7.32 16.72
CA ASN A 427 13.91 7.75 15.37
C ASN A 427 13.39 9.21 15.41
N PRO A 428 13.85 10.09 14.49
CA PRO A 428 13.41 11.49 14.43
C PRO A 428 11.89 11.66 14.27
N ASN A 429 11.22 10.80 13.50
CA ASN A 429 9.76 10.85 13.33
C ASN A 429 9.03 10.54 14.64
N ASP A 430 9.53 9.59 15.41
CA ASP A 430 8.98 9.22 16.71
C ASP A 430 9.24 10.32 17.75
N GLN A 431 10.40 10.98 17.70
CA GLN A 431 10.71 12.15 18.51
C GLN A 431 9.74 13.30 18.21
N LEU A 432 9.52 13.58 16.92
CA LEU A 432 8.55 14.57 16.49
C LEU A 432 7.15 14.24 17.01
N LEU A 433 6.70 12.98 16.87
CA LEU A 433 5.39 12.55 17.35
C LEU A 433 5.21 12.83 18.85
N VAL A 434 6.17 12.42 19.69
CA VAL A 434 6.11 12.60 21.14
C VAL A 434 6.12 14.08 21.52
N MET A 435 7.02 14.87 20.94
CA MET A 435 7.17 16.29 21.26
C MET A 435 5.96 17.11 20.78
N HIS A 436 5.45 16.80 19.59
CA HIS A 436 4.27 17.45 19.03
C HIS A 436 3.01 17.11 19.85
N THR A 437 2.86 15.85 20.27
CA THR A 437 1.76 15.46 21.17
C THR A 437 1.83 16.20 22.51
N ASP A 438 3.02 16.33 23.14
CA ASP A 438 3.17 17.09 24.40
C ASP A 438 2.71 18.55 24.22
N ALA A 439 3.05 19.19 23.09
CA ALA A 439 2.60 20.55 22.80
C ALA A 439 1.07 20.62 22.59
N SER A 440 0.50 19.64 21.87
CA SER A 440 -0.94 19.56 21.63
C SER A 440 -1.74 19.37 22.94
N LEU A 441 -1.27 18.51 23.84
CA LEU A 441 -1.91 18.31 25.15
C LEU A 441 -1.95 19.59 25.99
N LEU A 442 -0.89 20.40 25.93
CA LEU A 442 -0.86 21.71 26.60
C LEU A 442 -1.87 22.68 25.95
N PHE A 443 -1.96 22.68 24.62
CA PHE A 443 -2.91 23.51 23.89
C PHE A 443 -4.36 23.14 24.21
N ASP A 444 -4.69 21.86 24.22
CA ASP A 444 -6.03 21.35 24.52
C ASP A 444 -6.43 21.64 25.98
N ALA A 445 -5.44 21.64 26.89
CA ALA A 445 -5.62 22.04 28.29
C ALA A 445 -5.69 23.58 28.48
N ARG A 446 -5.72 24.36 27.40
CA ARG A 446 -5.73 25.84 27.38
C ARG A 446 -4.50 26.49 28.05
N GLN A 447 -3.39 25.73 28.20
CA GLN A 447 -2.10 26.27 28.67
C GLN A 447 -1.34 26.88 27.47
N TYR A 448 -1.91 27.91 26.86
CA TYR A 448 -1.46 28.44 25.57
C TYR A 448 -0.02 28.98 25.57
N PRO A 449 0.47 29.70 26.62
CA PRO A 449 1.86 30.16 26.65
C PRO A 449 2.86 29.01 26.66
N GLU A 450 2.58 27.96 27.44
CA GLU A 450 3.41 26.76 27.55
C GLU A 450 3.33 25.94 26.24
N ALA A 451 2.14 25.81 25.65
CA ALA A 451 1.95 25.14 24.35
C ALA A 451 2.75 25.84 23.26
N GLN A 452 2.67 27.17 23.18
CA GLN A 452 3.43 27.97 22.23
C GLN A 452 4.94 27.77 22.38
N SER A 453 5.44 27.83 23.63
CA SER A 453 6.86 27.59 23.91
C SER A 453 7.28 26.18 23.49
N ARG A 454 6.41 25.19 23.69
CA ARG A 454 6.70 23.80 23.29
C ARG A 454 6.68 23.62 21.79
N TYR A 455 5.69 24.20 21.07
CA TYR A 455 5.67 24.21 19.60
C TYR A 455 6.89 24.93 19.01
N ALA A 456 7.37 26.00 19.63
CA ALA A 456 8.60 26.67 19.21
C ALA A 456 9.81 25.71 19.25
N GLN A 457 9.96 24.94 20.34
CA GLN A 457 11.02 23.91 20.45
C GLN A 457 10.87 22.81 19.38
N VAL A 458 9.62 22.35 19.14
CA VAL A 458 9.35 21.35 18.09
C VAL A 458 9.77 21.90 16.71
N ASN A 459 9.37 23.13 16.39
CA ASN A 459 9.70 23.76 15.10
C ASN A 459 11.21 24.06 14.94
N GLU A 460 11.93 24.35 16.03
CA GLU A 460 13.38 24.50 16.00
C GLU A 460 14.09 23.18 15.68
N GLN A 461 13.64 22.09 16.27
CA GLN A 461 14.23 20.75 16.09
C GLN A 461 13.81 20.12 14.76
N PHE A 462 12.56 20.34 14.34
CA PHE A 462 11.94 19.78 13.13
C PHE A 462 11.35 20.90 12.27
N PRO A 463 12.17 21.68 11.57
CA PRO A 463 11.69 22.81 10.78
C PRO A 463 10.89 22.37 9.56
N ASN A 464 9.95 23.20 9.12
CA ASN A 464 9.15 23.02 7.92
C ASN A 464 8.21 21.80 7.95
N VAL A 465 7.80 21.32 9.12
CA VAL A 465 6.75 20.33 9.26
C VAL A 465 5.39 21.02 9.21
N PRO A 466 4.54 20.76 8.18
CA PRO A 466 3.30 21.50 7.97
C PRO A 466 2.34 21.50 9.17
N SER A 467 2.16 20.35 9.84
CA SER A 467 1.31 20.25 11.04
C SER A 467 1.83 21.09 12.21
N VAL A 468 3.15 21.06 12.44
CA VAL A 468 3.78 21.85 13.51
C VAL A 468 3.63 23.34 13.24
N LEU A 469 3.86 23.80 11.98
CA LEU A 469 3.71 25.21 11.61
C LEU A 469 2.29 25.70 11.85
N TYR A 470 1.29 24.89 11.48
CA TYR A 470 -0.11 25.22 11.68
C TYR A 470 -0.48 25.34 13.16
N ASP A 471 -0.18 24.30 13.95
CA ASP A 471 -0.52 24.25 15.37
C ASP A 471 0.24 25.30 16.18
N TYR A 472 1.50 25.58 15.80
CA TYR A 472 2.27 26.68 16.38
C TYR A 472 1.63 28.04 16.08
N ALA A 473 1.18 28.24 14.82
CA ALA A 473 0.46 29.48 14.47
C ALA A 473 -0.82 29.63 15.27
N MET A 474 -1.59 28.55 15.49
CA MET A 474 -2.79 28.59 16.33
C MET A 474 -2.46 28.89 17.79
N ALA A 475 -1.35 28.38 18.32
CA ALA A 475 -0.90 28.72 19.66
C ALA A 475 -0.48 30.22 19.76
N CYS A 476 0.16 30.74 18.73
CA CYS A 476 0.49 32.17 18.63
C CYS A 476 -0.78 33.06 18.56
N GLU A 477 -1.83 32.62 17.87
CA GLU A 477 -3.13 33.30 17.88
C GLU A 477 -3.68 33.42 19.31
N LYS A 478 -3.70 32.31 20.06
CA LYS A 478 -4.20 32.27 21.44
C LYS A 478 -3.38 33.13 22.42
N THR A 479 -2.13 33.38 22.10
CA THR A 479 -1.22 34.24 22.88
C THR A 479 -1.11 35.66 22.32
N HIS A 480 -1.94 36.02 21.32
CA HIS A 480 -1.97 37.31 20.63
C HIS A 480 -0.65 37.72 19.95
N GLN A 481 0.17 36.73 19.55
CA GLN A 481 1.40 36.95 18.80
C GLN A 481 1.12 36.87 17.29
N TYR A 482 0.32 37.78 16.79
CA TYR A 482 -0.21 37.74 15.44
C TYR A 482 0.85 37.85 14.34
N ASP A 483 1.92 38.64 14.53
CA ASP A 483 3.02 38.76 13.56
C ASP A 483 3.73 37.41 13.33
N LEU A 484 3.94 36.68 14.41
CA LEU A 484 4.56 35.35 14.33
C LEU A 484 3.58 34.34 13.70
N MET A 485 2.31 34.36 14.08
CA MET A 485 1.25 33.55 13.49
C MET A 485 1.21 33.75 11.96
N GLU A 486 1.15 35.00 11.49
CA GLU A 486 1.13 35.32 10.05
C GLU A 486 2.39 34.78 9.35
N THR A 487 3.56 34.94 9.96
CA THR A 487 4.83 34.44 9.42
C THR A 487 4.77 32.92 9.24
N LEU A 488 4.30 32.18 10.24
CA LEU A 488 4.20 30.71 10.21
C LEU A 488 3.18 30.24 9.17
N LEU A 489 2.01 30.88 9.09
CA LEU A 489 0.99 30.52 8.09
C LEU A 489 1.42 30.83 6.66
N ARG A 490 2.11 31.96 6.43
CA ARG A 490 2.69 32.28 5.10
C ARG A 490 3.79 31.29 4.72
N GLN A 491 4.60 30.85 5.69
CA GLN A 491 5.59 29.79 5.48
C GLN A 491 4.89 28.47 5.10
N LEU A 492 3.84 28.10 5.81
CA LEU A 492 3.05 26.90 5.52
C LEU A 492 2.43 26.94 4.13
N ILE A 493 1.79 28.06 3.76
CA ILE A 493 1.21 28.28 2.42
C ILE A 493 2.27 28.13 1.31
N LYS A 494 3.50 28.59 1.57
CA LYS A 494 4.60 28.45 0.61
C LYS A 494 5.06 27.00 0.46
N LEU A 495 5.06 26.22 1.54
CA LEU A 495 5.44 24.80 1.55
C LEU A 495 4.34 23.90 0.96
N ASP A 496 3.10 24.20 1.29
CA ASP A 496 1.92 23.45 0.87
C ASP A 496 0.84 24.41 0.32
N PRO A 497 0.92 24.80 -0.96
CA PRO A 497 -0.05 25.69 -1.60
C PRO A 497 -1.47 25.09 -1.75
N GLY A 498 -1.62 23.80 -1.44
CA GLY A 498 -2.91 23.10 -1.41
C GLY A 498 -3.62 23.15 -0.06
N ASN A 499 -3.01 23.70 0.97
CA ASN A 499 -3.52 23.69 2.33
C ASN A 499 -4.62 24.74 2.55
N ALA A 500 -5.87 24.36 2.33
CA ALA A 500 -7.03 25.25 2.49
C ALA A 500 -7.10 25.87 3.90
N ASN A 501 -6.74 25.12 4.94
CA ASN A 501 -6.81 25.57 6.33
C ASN A 501 -5.82 26.70 6.63
N ALA A 502 -4.62 26.64 6.04
CA ALA A 502 -3.63 27.70 6.23
C ALA A 502 -4.10 29.03 5.63
N TYR A 503 -4.66 28.99 4.43
CA TYR A 503 -5.29 30.18 3.82
C TYR A 503 -6.44 30.69 4.65
N ASN A 504 -7.32 29.80 5.10
CA ASN A 504 -8.49 30.16 5.90
C ASN A 504 -8.09 30.76 7.26
N ALA A 505 -7.16 30.16 7.98
CA ALA A 505 -6.70 30.65 9.28
C ALA A 505 -6.07 32.05 9.17
N LEU A 506 -5.24 32.28 8.14
CA LEU A 506 -4.63 33.59 7.90
C LEU A 506 -5.69 34.62 7.53
N GLY A 507 -6.57 34.30 6.59
CA GLY A 507 -7.63 35.21 6.15
C GLY A 507 -8.64 35.55 7.26
N TYR A 508 -9.08 34.55 8.02
CA TYR A 508 -9.97 34.74 9.17
C TYR A 508 -9.35 35.66 10.23
N SER A 509 -8.10 35.41 10.61
CA SER A 509 -7.40 36.22 11.61
C SER A 509 -7.26 37.70 11.17
N LEU A 510 -7.00 37.96 9.89
CA LEU A 510 -6.98 39.30 9.34
C LEU A 510 -8.37 39.93 9.39
N ALA A 511 -9.41 39.24 8.97
CA ALA A 511 -10.80 39.73 8.96
C ALA A 511 -11.32 39.99 10.38
N ASP A 512 -11.05 39.12 11.33
CA ASP A 512 -11.51 39.26 12.72
C ASP A 512 -10.89 40.50 13.40
N ARG A 513 -9.62 40.81 13.08
CA ARG A 513 -8.90 41.99 13.56
C ARG A 513 -9.17 43.27 12.77
N ASP A 514 -10.02 43.19 11.74
CA ASP A 514 -10.32 44.33 10.83
C ASP A 514 -9.05 44.85 10.11
N GLN A 515 -8.15 43.94 9.71
CA GLN A 515 -6.90 44.26 9.06
C GLN A 515 -6.84 43.65 7.66
N ASN A 516 -6.40 44.46 6.67
CA ASN A 516 -6.19 44.00 5.30
C ASN A 516 -7.37 43.15 4.74
N LEU A 517 -8.61 43.68 4.84
CA LEU A 517 -9.80 42.92 4.45
C LEU A 517 -9.75 42.45 3.00
N ASP A 518 -9.17 43.22 2.07
CA ASP A 518 -8.96 42.82 0.67
C ASP A 518 -8.04 41.58 0.54
N GLU A 519 -7.04 41.43 1.40
CA GLU A 519 -6.17 40.27 1.45
C GLU A 519 -6.88 39.10 2.13
N ALA A 520 -7.63 39.38 3.20
CA ALA A 520 -8.41 38.39 3.92
C ALA A 520 -9.42 37.70 3.00
N ASP A 521 -10.14 38.46 2.20
CA ASP A 521 -11.11 37.95 1.23
C ASP A 521 -10.46 37.04 0.20
N LYS A 522 -9.35 37.47 -0.41
CA LYS A 522 -8.61 36.65 -1.40
C LYS A 522 -8.09 35.35 -0.81
N LEU A 523 -7.62 35.37 0.43
CA LEU A 523 -7.12 34.18 1.12
C LEU A 523 -8.26 33.20 1.39
N ILE A 524 -9.40 33.67 1.89
CA ILE A 524 -10.56 32.82 2.18
C ILE A 524 -11.23 32.33 0.90
N GLU A 525 -11.32 33.16 -0.16
CA GLU A 525 -11.76 32.70 -1.49
C GLU A 525 -10.84 31.57 -2.03
N LYS A 526 -9.52 31.70 -1.84
CA LYS A 526 -8.58 30.65 -2.21
C LYS A 526 -8.84 29.38 -1.40
N ALA A 527 -9.06 29.48 -0.09
CA ALA A 527 -9.44 28.35 0.76
C ALA A 527 -10.74 27.69 0.28
N SER A 528 -11.78 28.48 0.00
CA SER A 528 -13.07 28.01 -0.53
C SER A 528 -12.96 27.33 -1.91
N THR A 529 -11.98 27.76 -2.73
CA THR A 529 -11.70 27.09 -4.01
C THR A 529 -11.05 25.71 -3.80
N LEU A 530 -10.20 25.59 -2.78
CA LEU A 530 -9.51 24.33 -2.44
C LEU A 530 -10.45 23.33 -1.76
N ASP A 531 -11.31 23.83 -0.86
CA ASP A 531 -12.34 23.00 -0.18
C ASP A 531 -13.69 23.74 -0.14
N PRO A 532 -14.50 23.63 -1.20
CA PRO A 532 -15.78 24.36 -1.32
C PRO A 532 -16.91 23.80 -0.44
N ALA A 533 -16.73 22.61 0.15
CA ALA A 533 -17.73 21.96 0.99
C ALA A 533 -17.52 22.21 2.50
N ASP A 534 -16.38 22.75 2.90
CA ASP A 534 -16.09 23.00 4.31
C ASP A 534 -16.94 24.13 4.88
N ALA A 535 -17.71 23.82 5.94
CA ALA A 535 -18.60 24.77 6.60
C ALA A 535 -17.86 25.88 7.35
N PHE A 536 -16.65 25.63 7.84
CA PHE A 536 -15.85 26.63 8.55
C PHE A 536 -15.21 27.63 7.59
N ILE A 537 -14.76 27.17 6.43
CA ILE A 537 -14.27 28.07 5.37
C ILE A 537 -15.41 28.95 4.86
N MET A 538 -16.60 28.37 4.73
CA MET A 538 -17.80 29.12 4.33
C MET A 538 -18.23 30.13 5.40
N ASP A 539 -18.09 29.81 6.69
CA ASP A 539 -18.28 30.72 7.81
C ASP A 539 -17.29 31.90 7.75
N SER A 540 -16.00 31.59 7.57
CA SER A 540 -14.96 32.62 7.43
C SER A 540 -15.21 33.53 6.24
N LEU A 541 -15.67 32.98 5.10
CA LEU A 541 -16.06 33.80 3.94
C LEU A 541 -17.26 34.70 4.27
N GLY A 542 -18.26 34.20 4.98
CA GLY A 542 -19.37 34.99 5.48
C GLY A 542 -18.91 36.07 6.45
N TRP A 543 -17.96 35.76 7.32
CA TRP A 543 -17.41 36.70 8.29
C TRP A 543 -16.66 37.86 7.61
N VAL A 544 -15.78 37.58 6.63
CA VAL A 544 -15.07 38.64 5.90
C VAL A 544 -16.04 39.52 5.13
N LYS A 545 -17.09 38.99 4.48
CA LYS A 545 -18.13 39.76 3.82
C LYS A 545 -18.89 40.68 4.81
N PHE A 546 -19.13 40.21 6.02
CA PHE A 546 -19.69 41.03 7.09
C PHE A 546 -18.76 42.19 7.48
N ARG A 547 -17.45 41.92 7.62
CA ARG A 547 -16.44 42.94 7.95
C ARG A 547 -16.26 43.99 6.83
N GLU A 548 -16.43 43.59 5.56
CA GLU A 548 -16.46 44.45 4.39
C GLU A 548 -17.74 45.30 4.30
N GLY A 549 -18.78 44.99 5.08
CA GLY A 549 -20.05 45.67 5.12
C GLY A 549 -21.15 45.05 4.27
N ASP A 550 -20.88 43.98 3.49
CA ASP A 550 -21.89 43.25 2.73
C ASP A 550 -22.63 42.24 3.64
N LYS A 551 -23.53 42.79 4.45
CA LYS A 551 -24.32 42.04 5.42
C LYS A 551 -25.24 40.98 4.76
N GLN A 552 -25.63 41.20 3.51
CA GLN A 552 -26.58 40.33 2.82
C GLN A 552 -25.87 39.07 2.27
N ALA A 553 -24.69 39.26 1.66
CA ALA A 553 -23.83 38.13 1.28
C ALA A 553 -23.40 37.31 2.51
N ALA A 554 -22.98 38.00 3.59
CA ALA A 554 -22.64 37.38 4.86
C ALA A 554 -23.78 36.52 5.40
N LEU A 555 -25.00 37.02 5.47
CA LEU A 555 -26.16 36.28 5.96
C LEU A 555 -26.40 35.01 5.14
N THR A 556 -26.27 35.10 3.82
CA THR A 556 -26.48 33.94 2.92
C THR A 556 -25.46 32.85 3.17
N LEU A 557 -24.18 33.22 3.27
CA LEU A 557 -23.08 32.29 3.51
C LEU A 557 -23.15 31.64 4.91
N LEU A 558 -23.37 32.46 5.94
CA LEU A 558 -23.44 31.99 7.32
C LEU A 558 -24.64 31.08 7.60
N ARG A 559 -25.82 31.38 7.00
CA ARG A 559 -26.98 30.46 7.07
C ARG A 559 -26.67 29.11 6.42
N ARG A 560 -25.99 29.14 5.28
CA ARG A 560 -25.58 27.90 4.59
C ARG A 560 -24.56 27.13 5.41
N ALA A 561 -23.53 27.81 5.95
CA ALA A 561 -22.52 27.18 6.82
C ALA A 561 -23.15 26.53 8.05
N TYR A 562 -24.03 27.25 8.73
CA TYR A 562 -24.72 26.74 9.92
C TYR A 562 -25.67 25.59 9.59
N GLY A 563 -26.32 25.61 8.42
CA GLY A 563 -27.16 24.52 7.94
C GLY A 563 -26.38 23.26 7.59
N LEU A 564 -25.16 23.40 7.06
CA LEU A 564 -24.27 22.28 6.79
C LEU A 564 -23.71 21.65 8.06
N LYS A 565 -23.27 22.49 9.01
CA LYS A 565 -22.66 22.06 10.26
C LYS A 565 -23.02 23.00 11.40
N PRO A 566 -24.10 22.75 12.15
CA PRO A 566 -24.42 23.51 13.35
C PRO A 566 -23.23 23.50 14.32
N ASN A 567 -22.69 24.68 14.61
CA ASN A 567 -21.55 24.89 15.50
C ASN A 567 -21.73 26.18 16.28
N ALA A 568 -21.15 26.28 17.48
CA ALA A 568 -21.33 27.42 18.37
C ALA A 568 -20.74 28.72 17.79
N GLU A 569 -19.57 28.68 17.15
CA GLU A 569 -18.91 29.82 16.55
C GLU A 569 -19.64 30.30 15.29
N ILE A 570 -19.98 29.36 14.38
CA ILE A 570 -20.81 29.71 13.19
C ILE A 570 -22.12 30.33 13.66
N GLY A 571 -22.72 29.83 14.75
CA GLY A 571 -23.89 30.37 15.37
C GLY A 571 -23.68 31.77 15.97
N ALA A 572 -22.47 32.03 16.51
CA ALA A 572 -22.12 33.37 17.01
C ALA A 572 -22.07 34.39 15.87
N HIS A 573 -21.36 34.09 14.77
CA HIS A 573 -21.27 34.95 13.60
C HIS A 573 -22.63 35.17 12.92
N LEU A 574 -23.40 34.11 12.70
CA LEU A 574 -24.74 34.18 12.11
C LEU A 574 -25.66 35.08 12.97
N GLY A 575 -25.66 34.87 14.27
CA GLY A 575 -26.44 35.63 15.21
C GLY A 575 -26.05 37.12 15.22
N GLU A 576 -24.77 37.46 15.11
CA GLU A 576 -24.30 38.83 15.02
C GLU A 576 -24.76 39.54 13.74
N VAL A 577 -24.66 38.85 12.60
CA VAL A 577 -25.15 39.40 11.33
C VAL A 577 -26.66 39.60 11.37
N LEU A 578 -27.42 38.66 11.89
CA LEU A 578 -28.87 38.78 12.09
C LEU A 578 -29.22 39.97 13.01
N TRP A 579 -28.49 40.12 14.11
CA TRP A 579 -28.68 41.21 15.05
C TRP A 579 -28.45 42.56 14.39
N THR A 580 -27.36 42.71 13.64
CA THR A 580 -27.04 43.96 12.92
C THR A 580 -27.99 44.29 11.78
N LEU A 581 -28.69 43.28 11.23
CA LEU A 581 -29.76 43.45 10.25
C LEU A 581 -31.14 43.73 10.90
N GLY A 582 -31.21 43.84 12.24
CA GLY A 582 -32.44 44.06 12.97
C GLY A 582 -33.31 42.82 13.20
N GLN A 583 -32.86 41.64 12.79
CA GLN A 583 -33.57 40.35 12.96
C GLN A 583 -33.28 39.76 14.36
N GLN A 584 -33.61 40.54 15.41
CA GLN A 584 -33.18 40.24 16.78
C GLN A 584 -33.74 38.92 17.36
N ASP A 585 -34.98 38.56 17.02
CA ASP A 585 -35.58 37.33 17.51
C ASP A 585 -34.89 36.07 16.95
N GLU A 586 -34.56 36.08 15.65
CA GLU A 586 -33.82 35.00 15.00
C GLU A 586 -32.38 34.92 15.54
N ALA A 587 -31.73 36.07 15.75
CA ALA A 587 -30.40 36.13 16.35
C ALA A 587 -30.38 35.46 17.73
N LYS A 588 -31.34 35.79 18.61
CA LYS A 588 -31.47 35.17 19.93
C LYS A 588 -31.74 33.66 19.87
N GLN A 589 -32.58 33.22 18.91
CA GLN A 589 -32.81 31.80 18.71
C GLN A 589 -31.54 31.06 18.29
N THR A 590 -30.78 31.63 17.34
CA THR A 590 -29.51 31.08 16.87
C THR A 590 -28.50 30.98 18.02
N TRP A 591 -28.33 32.03 18.81
CA TRP A 591 -27.42 32.00 19.96
C TRP A 591 -27.85 31.01 21.05
N ARG A 592 -29.16 30.89 21.34
CA ARG A 592 -29.66 29.85 22.26
C ARG A 592 -29.34 28.42 21.77
N ALA A 593 -29.47 28.21 20.46
CA ALA A 593 -29.10 26.93 19.86
C ALA A 593 -27.59 26.71 19.93
N ALA A 594 -26.78 27.72 19.65
CA ALA A 594 -25.33 27.68 19.75
C ALA A 594 -24.85 27.37 21.19
N PHE A 595 -25.45 27.97 22.22
CA PHE A 595 -25.16 27.67 23.63
C PHE A 595 -25.48 26.24 24.04
N LYS A 596 -26.47 25.60 23.42
CA LYS A 596 -26.76 24.18 23.67
C LYS A 596 -25.68 23.27 23.12
N LEU A 597 -25.02 23.70 22.03
CA LEU A 597 -23.91 22.96 21.43
C LEU A 597 -22.63 23.08 22.26
N GLU A 598 -22.29 24.32 22.68
CA GLU A 598 -21.08 24.59 23.46
C GLU A 598 -21.32 25.82 24.37
N LYS A 599 -21.46 25.57 25.68
CA LYS A 599 -21.81 26.60 26.65
C LYS A 599 -20.69 27.60 26.96
N ASP A 600 -19.45 27.17 26.78
CA ASP A 600 -18.21 27.89 27.10
C ASP A 600 -17.47 28.36 25.83
N ASN A 601 -18.18 28.53 24.72
CA ASN A 601 -17.60 29.06 23.49
C ASN A 601 -17.30 30.56 23.65
N ASP A 602 -16.02 30.92 23.60
CA ASP A 602 -15.53 32.26 23.85
C ASP A 602 -16.09 33.27 22.84
N THR A 603 -16.11 32.96 21.51
CA THR A 603 -16.63 33.84 20.46
C THR A 603 -18.11 34.19 20.68
N LEU A 604 -18.90 33.17 21.07
CA LEU A 604 -20.32 33.38 21.37
C LEU A 604 -20.52 34.28 22.60
N ILE A 605 -19.76 34.02 23.68
CA ILE A 605 -19.85 34.80 24.94
C ILE A 605 -19.41 36.23 24.71
N GLU A 606 -18.28 36.46 24.02
CA GLU A 606 -17.77 37.81 23.72
C GLU A 606 -18.71 38.60 22.80
N THR A 607 -19.27 37.95 21.76
CA THR A 607 -20.23 38.56 20.84
C THR A 607 -21.46 39.05 21.59
N ILE A 608 -22.06 38.23 22.44
CA ILE A 608 -23.26 38.58 23.21
C ILE A 608 -22.96 39.73 24.20
N LYS A 609 -21.79 39.65 24.86
CA LYS A 609 -21.34 40.69 25.79
C LYS A 609 -21.09 42.03 25.06
N ARG A 610 -20.40 42.02 23.92
CA ARG A 610 -20.08 43.21 23.13
C ARG A 610 -21.33 43.89 22.58
N LEU A 611 -22.30 43.11 22.11
CA LEU A 611 -23.56 43.61 21.59
C LEU A 611 -24.57 43.96 22.69
N GLN A 612 -24.22 43.83 23.96
CA GLN A 612 -25.07 44.12 25.11
C GLN A 612 -26.45 43.44 25.02
N VAL A 613 -26.50 42.24 24.50
CA VAL A 613 -27.74 41.47 24.38
C VAL A 613 -28.24 41.16 25.77
N GLY A 614 -29.41 41.69 26.16
CA GLY A 614 -30.06 41.29 27.43
C GLY A 614 -30.36 39.79 27.47
N ASN A 615 -31.02 39.31 28.50
CA ASN A 615 -31.28 37.88 28.73
C ASN A 615 -31.65 37.18 27.41
N LEU A 616 -30.81 36.21 27.06
CA LEU A 616 -31.03 35.29 25.95
C LEU A 616 -32.21 34.39 26.22
#